data_614509523a71a03e1769e90fb6a71731
#
_entry.id   614509523a71a03e1769e90fb6a71731
#
_cell.length_a   1.000
_cell.length_b   1.000
_cell.length_c   1.000
_cell.angle_alpha   90.00
_cell.angle_beta   90.00
_cell.angle_gamma   90.00
#
_symmetry.space_group_name_H-M   'P 1'
#
loop_
_entity.id
_entity.type
_entity.pdbx_description
1 polymer ?
#
loop_
_entity_poly.entity_id
_entity_poly.type
_entity_poly.pdbx_seq_one_letter_code
_entity_poly.pdbx_strand_id
1 'polypeptide(L)'
;MNIVDALVVKRLMNVGDETVLSILKFSAYSGVATLEELAHHSSNLKISNGKSRATLESFLDTANFQALRVEVQAEIDSFKNKGVEIVLFGTKTYPIALYGLPKPPPFLYCKGNLNLLDNRLSLAVVGTRENTPKGETITIKTIQKFATYGFTIVSGLALGIDTIAHRAALDAKTPTISVLVDVESISPASNRELAKEILDEGGL
;
A
#
# COMPACT_ATOMS: atom_id res chain seq x y z
N MET A 1 -8.63 3.22 -14.85
CA MET A 1 -7.30 3.74 -15.28
C MET A 1 -6.25 2.67 -15.02
N ASN A 2 -5.30 2.51 -15.92
CA ASN A 2 -4.19 1.57 -15.73
C ASN A 2 -3.13 2.15 -14.74
N ILE A 3 -2.27 1.26 -14.23
CA ILE A 3 -1.28 1.63 -13.20
C ILE A 3 -0.21 2.60 -13.71
N VAL A 4 0.21 2.46 -14.97
CA VAL A 4 1.22 3.35 -15.57
C VAL A 4 0.69 4.78 -15.61
N ASP A 5 -0.50 4.98 -16.13
CA ASP A 5 -1.14 6.29 -16.25
C ASP A 5 -1.43 6.92 -14.86
N ALA A 6 -1.83 6.11 -13.88
CA ALA A 6 -2.02 6.58 -12.50
C ALA A 6 -0.70 7.06 -11.86
N LEU A 7 0.40 6.34 -12.09
CA LEU A 7 1.73 6.74 -11.60
C LEU A 7 2.31 7.93 -12.37
N VAL A 8 2.03 8.05 -13.67
CA VAL A 8 2.37 9.27 -14.44
C VAL A 8 1.73 10.49 -13.79
N VAL A 9 0.43 10.43 -13.48
CA VAL A 9 -0.26 11.53 -12.80
C VAL A 9 0.35 11.82 -11.41
N LYS A 10 0.71 10.78 -10.66
CA LYS A 10 1.34 10.92 -9.33
C LYS A 10 2.66 11.67 -9.36
N ARG A 11 3.41 11.59 -10.46
CA ARG A 11 4.71 12.28 -10.65
C ARG A 11 4.58 13.76 -10.96
N LEU A 12 3.39 14.24 -11.34
CA LEU A 12 3.19 15.64 -11.66
C LEU A 12 3.40 16.53 -10.44
N MET A 13 4.05 17.65 -10.63
CA MET A 13 4.26 18.64 -9.58
C MET A 13 2.93 19.08 -8.96
N ASN A 14 2.89 19.21 -7.66
CA ASN A 14 1.68 19.58 -6.89
C ASN A 14 0.52 18.56 -6.94
N VAL A 15 0.70 17.38 -7.54
CA VAL A 15 -0.29 16.32 -7.54
C VAL A 15 -0.04 15.34 -6.39
N GLY A 16 -0.88 15.40 -5.36
CA GLY A 16 -0.85 14.51 -4.20
C GLY A 16 -1.79 13.32 -4.34
N ASP A 17 -1.75 12.42 -3.37
CA ASP A 17 -2.56 11.21 -3.33
C ASP A 17 -4.07 11.47 -3.42
N GLU A 18 -4.56 12.56 -2.83
CA GLU A 18 -5.98 12.93 -2.94
C GLU A 18 -6.43 13.20 -4.38
N THR A 19 -5.57 13.86 -5.17
CA THR A 19 -5.86 14.12 -6.58
C THR A 19 -5.85 12.83 -7.38
N VAL A 20 -4.84 11.98 -7.18
CA VAL A 20 -4.78 10.65 -7.83
C VAL A 20 -6.01 9.81 -7.45
N LEU A 21 -6.35 9.76 -6.17
CA LEU A 21 -7.54 9.04 -5.69
C LEU A 21 -8.84 9.55 -6.32
N SER A 22 -8.99 10.88 -6.48
CA SER A 22 -10.16 11.48 -7.14
C SER A 22 -10.26 11.05 -8.60
N ILE A 23 -9.12 10.99 -9.30
CA ILE A 23 -9.04 10.51 -10.68
C ILE A 23 -9.39 9.03 -10.77
N LEU A 24 -8.84 8.19 -9.87
CA LEU A 24 -9.14 6.75 -9.84
C LEU A 24 -10.62 6.47 -9.55
N LYS A 25 -11.22 7.21 -8.62
CA LYS A 25 -12.67 7.12 -8.34
C LYS A 25 -13.50 7.54 -9.57
N PHE A 26 -13.12 8.63 -10.23
CA PHE A 26 -13.76 9.06 -11.46
C PHE A 26 -13.64 8.00 -12.56
N SER A 27 -12.44 7.49 -12.79
CA SER A 27 -12.14 6.42 -13.74
C SER A 27 -13.01 5.17 -13.49
N ALA A 28 -13.10 4.73 -12.24
CA ALA A 28 -13.93 3.57 -11.87
C ALA A 28 -15.42 3.78 -12.14
N TYR A 29 -15.93 5.02 -11.99
CA TYR A 29 -17.33 5.36 -12.21
C TYR A 29 -17.66 5.60 -13.69
N SER A 30 -16.78 6.28 -14.44
CA SER A 30 -17.01 6.71 -15.82
C SER A 30 -16.53 5.72 -16.87
N GLY A 31 -15.69 4.73 -16.49
CA GLY A 31 -15.06 3.80 -17.41
C GLY A 31 -13.80 4.35 -18.11
N VAL A 32 -13.40 5.59 -17.81
CA VAL A 32 -12.17 6.22 -18.36
C VAL A 32 -10.95 5.42 -17.94
N ALA A 33 -10.20 4.88 -18.90
CA ALA A 33 -9.10 3.94 -18.62
C ALA A 33 -7.70 4.53 -18.88
N THR A 34 -7.58 5.57 -19.70
CA THR A 34 -6.31 6.14 -20.13
C THR A 34 -6.24 7.66 -19.89
N LEU A 35 -5.01 8.23 -19.99
CA LEU A 35 -4.80 9.68 -19.90
C LEU A 35 -5.42 10.43 -21.08
N GLU A 36 -5.44 9.85 -22.26
CA GLU A 36 -6.05 10.42 -23.45
C GLU A 36 -7.58 10.56 -23.27
N GLU A 37 -8.22 9.52 -22.74
CA GLU A 37 -9.65 9.59 -22.40
C GLU A 37 -9.91 10.59 -21.27
N LEU A 38 -9.00 10.63 -20.26
CA LEU A 38 -9.11 11.57 -19.15
C LEU A 38 -9.04 13.02 -19.62
N ALA A 39 -8.23 13.34 -20.63
CA ALA A 39 -8.10 14.68 -21.20
C ALA A 39 -9.46 15.19 -21.72
N HIS A 40 -10.24 14.33 -22.37
CA HIS A 40 -11.59 14.68 -22.85
C HIS A 40 -12.62 14.89 -21.72
N HIS A 41 -12.30 14.48 -20.50
CA HIS A 41 -13.19 14.56 -19.33
C HIS A 41 -12.64 15.40 -18.19
N SER A 42 -11.58 16.18 -18.42
CA SER A 42 -10.87 16.94 -17.37
C SER A 42 -11.77 17.89 -16.59
N SER A 43 -12.75 18.53 -17.26
CA SER A 43 -13.73 19.43 -16.64
C SER A 43 -14.64 18.75 -15.61
N ASN A 44 -14.83 17.43 -15.71
CA ASN A 44 -15.69 16.65 -14.82
C ASN A 44 -14.98 16.18 -13.54
N LEU A 45 -13.67 16.37 -13.46
CA LEU A 45 -12.88 15.95 -12.30
C LEU A 45 -13.13 16.84 -11.08
N LYS A 46 -13.46 16.22 -9.96
CA LYS A 46 -13.62 16.90 -8.67
C LYS A 46 -12.27 16.98 -7.95
N ILE A 47 -11.45 17.96 -8.31
CA ILE A 47 -10.15 18.24 -7.67
C ILE A 47 -10.32 19.51 -6.84
N SER A 48 -10.17 19.39 -5.51
CA SER A 48 -10.32 20.52 -4.58
C SER A 48 -9.12 21.47 -4.58
N ASN A 49 -7.91 20.94 -4.84
CA ASN A 49 -6.69 21.73 -4.88
C ASN A 49 -6.52 22.40 -6.25
N GLY A 50 -6.64 23.72 -6.30
CA GLY A 50 -6.53 24.48 -7.55
C GLY A 50 -5.18 24.38 -8.25
N LYS A 51 -4.06 24.25 -7.50
CA LYS A 51 -2.73 24.06 -8.09
C LYS A 51 -2.63 22.69 -8.76
N SER A 52 -3.12 21.63 -8.08
CA SER A 52 -3.15 20.27 -8.66
C SER A 52 -4.02 20.21 -9.91
N ARG A 53 -5.18 20.89 -9.89
CA ARG A 53 -6.07 21.00 -11.04
C ARG A 53 -5.37 21.65 -12.22
N ALA A 54 -4.80 22.85 -12.04
CA ALA A 54 -4.11 23.58 -13.11
C ALA A 54 -2.93 22.78 -13.69
N THR A 55 -2.14 22.13 -12.84
CA THR A 55 -1.03 21.27 -13.29
C THR A 55 -1.55 20.11 -14.14
N LEU A 56 -2.61 19.43 -13.70
CA LEU A 56 -3.18 18.30 -14.42
C LEU A 56 -3.77 18.73 -15.77
N GLU A 57 -4.57 19.81 -15.79
CA GLU A 57 -5.16 20.32 -17.02
C GLU A 57 -4.08 20.71 -18.03
N SER A 58 -3.06 21.48 -17.61
CA SER A 58 -1.93 21.83 -18.47
C SER A 58 -1.18 20.60 -18.99
N PHE A 59 -1.01 19.56 -18.17
CA PHE A 59 -0.37 18.32 -18.59
C PHE A 59 -1.23 17.55 -19.61
N LEU A 60 -2.53 17.45 -19.37
CA LEU A 60 -3.46 16.78 -20.27
C LEU A 60 -3.55 17.47 -21.63
N ASP A 61 -3.45 18.81 -21.67
CA ASP A 61 -3.46 19.59 -22.91
C ASP A 61 -2.20 19.36 -23.78
N THR A 62 -1.06 19.05 -23.17
CA THR A 62 0.19 18.80 -23.92
C THR A 62 0.19 17.49 -24.69
N ALA A 63 -0.66 16.54 -24.31
CA ALA A 63 -0.79 15.20 -24.87
C ALA A 63 0.55 14.39 -25.01
N ASN A 64 1.61 14.83 -24.32
CA ASN A 64 2.92 14.20 -24.38
C ASN A 64 3.13 13.24 -23.21
N PHE A 65 2.33 12.17 -23.18
CA PHE A 65 2.37 11.17 -22.09
C PHE A 65 3.44 10.10 -22.29
N GLN A 66 3.92 9.91 -23.52
CA GLN A 66 4.72 8.76 -23.89
C GLN A 66 6.09 8.70 -23.17
N ALA A 67 6.77 9.83 -23.06
CA ALA A 67 8.07 9.88 -22.37
C ALA A 67 7.94 9.48 -20.91
N LEU A 68 6.95 10.07 -20.18
CA LEU A 68 6.70 9.73 -18.79
C LEU A 68 6.21 8.28 -18.60
N ARG A 69 5.44 7.75 -19.54
CA ARG A 69 5.04 6.34 -19.51
C ARG A 69 6.22 5.40 -19.57
N VAL A 70 7.22 5.69 -20.43
CA VAL A 70 8.43 4.89 -20.54
C VAL A 70 9.22 4.90 -19.22
N GLU A 71 9.39 6.07 -18.61
CA GLU A 71 10.08 6.19 -17.34
C GLU A 71 9.34 5.46 -16.20
N VAL A 72 8.03 5.63 -16.12
CA VAL A 72 7.19 4.96 -15.12
C VAL A 72 7.18 3.45 -15.31
N GLN A 73 7.13 2.98 -16.57
CA GLN A 73 7.20 1.55 -16.86
C GLN A 73 8.53 0.96 -16.39
N ALA A 74 9.65 1.65 -16.66
CA ALA A 74 10.97 1.21 -16.19
C ALA A 74 11.05 1.14 -14.66
N GLU A 75 10.38 2.07 -13.94
CA GLU A 75 10.29 2.03 -12.48
C GLU A 75 9.45 0.84 -11.99
N ILE A 76 8.30 0.59 -12.59
CA ILE A 76 7.46 -0.57 -12.28
C ILE A 76 8.24 -1.87 -12.49
N ASP A 77 8.96 -1.97 -13.59
CA ASP A 77 9.80 -3.15 -13.90
C ASP A 77 10.93 -3.31 -12.87
N SER A 78 11.52 -2.20 -12.42
CA SER A 78 12.53 -2.23 -11.35
C SER A 78 11.94 -2.74 -10.03
N PHE A 79 10.75 -2.27 -9.62
CA PHE A 79 10.05 -2.78 -8.43
C PHE A 79 9.74 -4.27 -8.58
N LYS A 80 9.22 -4.69 -9.72
CA LYS A 80 8.89 -6.08 -10.01
C LYS A 80 10.13 -7.00 -9.94
N ASN A 81 11.27 -6.55 -10.47
CA ASN A 81 12.54 -7.29 -10.39
C ASN A 81 13.04 -7.47 -8.95
N LYS A 82 12.63 -6.60 -8.04
CA LYS A 82 12.90 -6.68 -6.59
C LYS A 82 11.83 -7.45 -5.81
N GLY A 83 10.85 -8.03 -6.51
CA GLY A 83 9.73 -8.74 -5.92
C GLY A 83 8.69 -7.83 -5.27
N VAL A 84 8.66 -6.55 -5.65
CA VAL A 84 7.65 -5.59 -5.17
C VAL A 84 6.56 -5.46 -6.23
N GLU A 85 5.32 -5.68 -5.83
CA GLU A 85 4.13 -5.43 -6.65
C GLU A 85 3.42 -4.15 -6.20
N ILE A 86 2.87 -3.42 -7.16
CA ILE A 86 2.11 -2.20 -6.89
C ILE A 86 0.63 -2.50 -7.07
N VAL A 87 -0.12 -2.38 -5.98
CA VAL A 87 -1.58 -2.59 -5.96
C VAL A 87 -2.26 -1.23 -6.06
N LEU A 88 -3.09 -1.06 -7.09
CA LEU A 88 -3.79 0.20 -7.38
C LEU A 88 -5.19 0.19 -6.78
N PHE A 89 -5.62 1.32 -6.20
CA PHE A 89 -6.99 1.53 -5.78
C PHE A 89 -7.99 1.24 -6.91
N GLY A 90 -9.04 0.48 -6.61
CA GLY A 90 -10.05 0.08 -7.59
C GLY A 90 -9.75 -1.22 -8.34
N THR A 91 -8.60 -1.85 -8.13
CA THR A 91 -8.31 -3.20 -8.65
C THR A 91 -8.86 -4.30 -7.73
N LYS A 92 -8.98 -5.52 -8.27
CA LYS A 92 -9.48 -6.67 -7.50
C LYS A 92 -8.58 -7.05 -6.32
N THR A 93 -7.30 -6.77 -6.43
CA THR A 93 -6.30 -7.06 -5.38
C THR A 93 -6.23 -6.00 -4.29
N TYR A 94 -6.91 -4.85 -4.49
CA TYR A 94 -6.90 -3.79 -3.48
C TYR A 94 -7.73 -4.20 -2.25
N PRO A 95 -7.17 -4.07 -1.01
CA PRO A 95 -7.82 -4.55 0.21
C PRO A 95 -9.18 -3.91 0.46
N ILE A 96 -10.21 -4.72 0.62
CA ILE A 96 -11.59 -4.24 0.85
C ILE A 96 -11.69 -3.37 2.10
N ALA A 97 -10.91 -3.70 3.14
CA ALA A 97 -10.88 -2.96 4.39
C ALA A 97 -10.45 -1.50 4.24
N LEU A 98 -9.62 -1.19 3.24
CA LEU A 98 -9.12 0.17 3.02
C LEU A 98 -10.13 1.07 2.30
N TYR A 99 -11.13 0.53 1.62
CA TYR A 99 -12.18 1.36 0.99
C TYR A 99 -12.99 2.18 2.00
N GLY A 100 -13.08 1.71 3.25
CA GLY A 100 -13.78 2.41 4.33
C GLY A 100 -13.04 3.63 4.89
N LEU A 101 -11.79 3.84 4.51
CA LEU A 101 -11.03 4.99 4.97
C LEU A 101 -11.51 6.27 4.28
N PRO A 102 -11.50 7.42 4.97
CA PRO A 102 -11.83 8.73 4.35
C PRO A 102 -10.89 9.05 3.17
N LYS A 103 -9.62 8.68 3.28
CA LYS A 103 -8.57 8.87 2.29
C LYS A 103 -7.78 7.57 2.12
N PRO A 104 -8.33 6.59 1.40
CA PRO A 104 -7.59 5.36 1.11
C PRO A 104 -6.36 5.67 0.24
N PRO A 105 -5.21 5.02 0.49
CA PRO A 105 -4.03 5.21 -0.33
C PRO A 105 -4.31 4.78 -1.78
N PRO A 106 -3.93 5.61 -2.79
CA PRO A 106 -4.14 5.24 -4.20
C PRO A 106 -3.29 4.07 -4.65
N PHE A 107 -2.13 3.86 -4.03
CA PHE A 107 -1.19 2.78 -4.31
C PHE A 107 -0.74 2.10 -3.01
N LEU A 108 -0.53 0.78 -3.08
CA LEU A 108 0.18 0.00 -2.07
C LEU A 108 1.36 -0.67 -2.76
N TYR A 109 2.55 -0.52 -2.18
CA TYR A 109 3.75 -1.24 -2.59
C TYR A 109 3.88 -2.47 -1.71
N CYS A 110 3.78 -3.64 -2.31
CA CYS A 110 3.66 -4.90 -1.58
C CYS A 110 4.78 -5.87 -1.95
N LYS A 111 5.36 -6.54 -0.95
CA LYS A 111 6.35 -7.59 -1.16
C LYS A 111 5.96 -8.82 -0.36
N GLY A 112 5.78 -9.97 -1.04
CA GLY A 112 5.38 -11.22 -0.42
C GLY A 112 4.01 -11.71 -0.89
N ASN A 113 3.24 -12.30 0.01
CA ASN A 113 1.98 -12.98 -0.31
C ASN A 113 0.79 -12.01 -0.36
N LEU A 114 0.45 -11.52 -1.55
CA LEU A 114 -0.66 -10.58 -1.74
C LEU A 114 -2.04 -11.16 -1.39
N ASN A 115 -2.19 -12.49 -1.33
CA ASN A 115 -3.47 -13.09 -0.95
C ASN A 115 -3.89 -12.69 0.48
N LEU A 116 -2.93 -12.29 1.32
CA LEU A 116 -3.21 -11.82 2.68
C LEU A 116 -3.96 -10.49 2.71
N LEU A 117 -3.92 -9.72 1.64
CA LEU A 117 -4.67 -8.45 1.52
C LEU A 117 -6.19 -8.65 1.50
N ASP A 118 -6.66 -9.82 1.06
CA ASP A 118 -8.09 -10.16 1.02
C ASP A 118 -8.59 -10.83 2.31
N ASN A 119 -7.71 -11.09 3.28
CA ASN A 119 -8.11 -11.71 4.54
C ASN A 119 -8.91 -10.73 5.41
N ARG A 120 -10.19 -11.04 5.59
CA ARG A 120 -11.11 -10.23 6.40
C ARG A 120 -10.86 -10.36 7.91
N LEU A 121 -10.21 -11.46 8.34
CA LEU A 121 -9.84 -11.68 9.72
C LEU A 121 -8.43 -11.16 9.96
N SER A 122 -8.29 -9.88 10.23
CA SER A 122 -7.02 -9.25 10.56
C SER A 122 -7.08 -8.54 11.91
N LEU A 123 -6.00 -8.61 12.67
CA LEU A 123 -5.82 -7.96 13.95
C LEU A 123 -4.60 -7.05 13.91
N ALA A 124 -4.82 -5.75 14.03
CA ALA A 124 -3.74 -4.79 14.18
C ALA A 124 -3.19 -4.83 15.61
N VAL A 125 -1.89 -5.04 15.75
CA VAL A 125 -1.18 -5.05 17.04
C VAL A 125 -0.11 -3.98 17.00
N VAL A 126 -0.27 -2.95 17.83
CA VAL A 126 0.63 -1.80 17.93
C VAL A 126 0.92 -1.47 19.38
N GLY A 127 2.09 -0.93 19.66
CA GLY A 127 2.42 -0.57 21.02
C GLY A 127 3.73 0.18 21.19
N THR A 128 4.18 0.27 22.43
CA THR A 128 5.42 0.96 22.77
C THR A 128 6.65 0.26 22.19
N ARG A 129 7.66 1.07 21.88
CA ARG A 129 9.00 0.58 21.50
C ARG A 129 9.81 0.06 22.69
N GLU A 130 9.44 0.48 23.90
CA GLU A 130 10.03 0.06 25.16
C GLU A 130 8.96 -0.72 25.95
N ASN A 131 8.85 -2.01 25.68
CA ASN A 131 7.86 -2.87 26.31
C ASN A 131 8.32 -3.38 27.67
N THR A 132 7.37 -3.63 28.56
CA THR A 132 7.61 -4.34 29.82
C THR A 132 7.49 -5.86 29.64
N PRO A 133 8.09 -6.70 30.51
CA PRO A 133 7.91 -8.13 30.46
C PRO A 133 6.44 -8.58 30.53
N LYS A 134 5.60 -7.82 31.25
CA LYS A 134 4.15 -8.05 31.29
C LYS A 134 3.49 -7.76 29.95
N GLY A 135 3.87 -6.64 29.30
CA GLY A 135 3.35 -6.26 27.97
C GLY A 135 3.71 -7.31 26.94
N GLU A 136 4.95 -7.79 26.94
CA GLU A 136 5.40 -8.88 26.09
C GLU A 136 4.56 -10.15 26.28
N THR A 137 4.42 -10.61 27.52
CA THR A 137 3.62 -11.81 27.84
C THR A 137 2.17 -11.68 27.36
N ILE A 138 1.54 -10.50 27.55
CA ILE A 138 0.18 -10.24 27.11
C ILE A 138 0.10 -10.29 25.58
N THR A 139 1.03 -9.66 24.89
CA THR A 139 1.06 -9.64 23.42
C THR A 139 1.15 -11.07 22.86
N ILE A 140 2.11 -11.88 23.34
CA ILE A 140 2.30 -13.27 22.91
C ILE A 140 1.02 -14.09 23.12
N LYS A 141 0.45 -14.07 24.34
CA LYS A 141 -0.79 -14.81 24.65
C LYS A 141 -1.98 -14.36 23.80
N THR A 142 -2.10 -13.06 23.54
CA THR A 142 -3.17 -12.52 22.70
C THR A 142 -3.03 -13.06 21.28
N ILE A 143 -1.85 -12.98 20.69
CA ILE A 143 -1.61 -13.45 19.33
C ILE A 143 -1.83 -14.95 19.20
N GLN A 144 -1.29 -15.75 20.13
CA GLN A 144 -1.51 -17.19 20.15
C GLN A 144 -3.00 -17.54 20.16
N LYS A 145 -3.80 -16.79 20.95
CA LYS A 145 -5.25 -16.98 20.98
C LYS A 145 -5.91 -16.63 19.65
N PHE A 146 -5.59 -15.48 19.06
CA PHE A 146 -6.18 -15.06 17.79
C PHE A 146 -5.71 -15.92 16.60
N ALA A 147 -4.50 -16.46 16.65
CA ALA A 147 -4.00 -17.43 15.69
C ALA A 147 -4.91 -18.68 15.58
N THR A 148 -5.46 -19.16 16.70
CA THR A 148 -6.39 -20.32 16.69
C THR A 148 -7.70 -20.04 15.94
N TYR A 149 -8.04 -18.77 15.71
CA TYR A 149 -9.21 -18.33 14.95
C TYR A 149 -8.88 -17.95 13.50
N GLY A 150 -7.63 -18.14 13.06
CA GLY A 150 -7.21 -17.83 11.69
C GLY A 150 -7.00 -16.35 11.39
N PHE A 151 -6.74 -15.52 12.41
CA PHE A 151 -6.45 -14.12 12.20
C PHE A 151 -5.06 -13.91 11.60
N THR A 152 -4.96 -13.00 10.62
CA THR A 152 -3.69 -12.42 10.17
C THR A 152 -3.29 -11.29 11.12
N ILE A 153 -2.06 -11.31 11.60
CA ILE A 153 -1.52 -10.26 12.47
C ILE A 153 -0.95 -9.13 11.61
N VAL A 154 -1.34 -7.90 11.90
CA VAL A 154 -0.87 -6.69 11.18
C VAL A 154 -0.12 -5.81 12.16
N SER A 155 1.13 -5.45 11.85
CA SER A 155 1.94 -4.56 12.70
C SER A 155 2.93 -3.75 11.87
N GLY A 156 3.66 -2.83 12.49
CA GLY A 156 4.53 -1.86 11.81
C GLY A 156 6.01 -2.23 11.79
N LEU A 157 6.39 -3.41 12.25
CA LEU A 157 7.80 -3.87 12.32
C LEU A 157 8.73 -2.94 13.16
N ALA A 158 8.18 -2.07 14.00
CA ALA A 158 8.95 -1.25 14.93
C ALA A 158 9.57 -2.08 16.07
N LEU A 159 10.46 -1.47 16.86
CA LEU A 159 10.94 -2.10 18.09
C LEU A 159 9.80 -2.32 19.10
N GLY A 160 9.99 -3.22 20.04
CA GLY A 160 9.06 -3.49 21.12
C GLY A 160 7.86 -4.33 20.69
N ILE A 161 6.66 -3.85 20.95
CA ILE A 161 5.42 -4.62 20.76
C ILE A 161 5.24 -5.12 19.33
N ASP A 162 5.60 -4.31 18.33
CA ASP A 162 5.47 -4.70 16.93
C ASP A 162 6.39 -5.90 16.60
N THR A 163 7.65 -5.84 17.05
CA THR A 163 8.60 -6.96 16.91
C THR A 163 8.07 -8.23 17.57
N ILE A 164 7.55 -8.11 18.80
CA ILE A 164 6.98 -9.23 19.55
C ILE A 164 5.77 -9.80 18.83
N ALA A 165 4.93 -8.92 18.26
CA ALA A 165 3.75 -9.33 17.51
C ALA A 165 4.10 -10.20 16.30
N HIS A 166 5.07 -9.76 15.49
CA HIS A 166 5.48 -10.54 14.33
C HIS A 166 6.12 -11.87 14.72
N ARG A 167 7.02 -11.89 15.72
CA ARG A 167 7.64 -13.14 16.21
C ARG A 167 6.59 -14.11 16.75
N ALA A 168 5.66 -13.63 17.58
CA ALA A 168 4.61 -14.48 18.11
C ALA A 168 3.65 -15.02 17.02
N ALA A 169 3.45 -14.26 15.93
CA ALA A 169 2.69 -14.72 14.77
C ALA A 169 3.41 -15.84 14.03
N LEU A 170 4.71 -15.68 13.79
CA LEU A 170 5.56 -16.72 13.16
C LEU A 170 5.61 -17.99 14.02
N ASP A 171 5.84 -17.86 15.33
CA ASP A 171 5.85 -18.99 16.28
C ASP A 171 4.51 -19.74 16.30
N ALA A 172 3.39 -18.99 16.19
CA ALA A 172 2.05 -19.56 16.15
C ALA A 172 1.63 -20.05 14.75
N LYS A 173 2.54 -19.93 13.74
CA LYS A 173 2.29 -20.27 12.33
C LYS A 173 1.03 -19.60 11.76
N THR A 174 0.78 -18.37 12.17
CA THR A 174 -0.30 -17.54 11.62
C THR A 174 0.28 -16.46 10.72
N PRO A 175 -0.40 -16.13 9.60
CA PRO A 175 0.09 -15.12 8.68
C PRO A 175 0.29 -13.76 9.36
N THR A 176 1.31 -13.02 8.91
CA THR A 176 1.55 -11.67 9.41
C THR A 176 1.87 -10.69 8.28
N ILE A 177 1.40 -9.45 8.42
CA ILE A 177 1.59 -8.34 7.48
C ILE A 177 2.34 -7.22 8.17
N SER A 178 3.46 -6.79 7.58
CA SER A 178 4.21 -5.62 8.04
C SER A 178 3.81 -4.39 7.22
N VAL A 179 3.34 -3.34 7.91
CA VAL A 179 3.00 -2.05 7.28
C VAL A 179 4.16 -1.08 7.49
N LEU A 180 4.85 -0.76 6.42
CA LEU A 180 6.12 -0.04 6.42
C LEU A 180 6.01 1.31 5.71
N VAL A 181 6.94 2.22 6.00
CA VAL A 181 7.10 3.46 5.23
C VAL A 181 7.75 3.16 3.88
N ASP A 182 8.66 2.19 3.84
CA ASP A 182 9.39 1.78 2.65
C ASP A 182 9.63 0.26 2.69
N VAL A 183 9.21 -0.43 1.63
CA VAL A 183 9.36 -1.89 1.52
C VAL A 183 10.77 -2.33 1.09
N GLU A 184 11.60 -1.41 0.61
CA GLU A 184 12.97 -1.67 0.20
C GLU A 184 13.98 -1.32 1.31
N SER A 185 13.62 -0.41 2.22
CA SER A 185 14.50 0.08 3.29
C SER A 185 13.91 -0.19 4.67
N ILE A 186 14.18 -1.38 5.19
CA ILE A 186 13.65 -1.81 6.49
C ILE A 186 14.26 -0.99 7.63
N SER A 187 13.39 -0.35 8.40
CA SER A 187 13.72 0.40 9.60
C SER A 187 12.82 -0.06 10.77
N PRO A 188 13.41 -0.38 11.94
CA PRO A 188 14.83 -0.32 12.27
C PRO A 188 15.64 -1.44 11.62
N ALA A 189 16.96 -1.18 11.42
CA ALA A 189 17.85 -2.15 10.78
C ALA A 189 17.97 -3.48 11.53
N SER A 190 17.75 -3.48 12.85
CA SER A 190 17.72 -4.68 13.70
C SER A 190 16.59 -5.66 13.33
N ASN A 191 15.55 -5.20 12.65
CA ASN A 191 14.40 -6.03 12.26
C ASN A 191 14.47 -6.51 10.80
N ARG A 192 15.61 -6.34 10.12
CA ARG A 192 15.79 -6.83 8.73
C ARG A 192 15.65 -8.34 8.62
N GLU A 193 16.26 -9.08 9.56
CA GLU A 193 16.13 -10.55 9.57
C GLU A 193 14.68 -10.96 9.85
N LEU A 194 13.99 -10.32 10.78
CA LEU A 194 12.57 -10.57 11.02
C LEU A 194 11.71 -10.29 9.78
N ALA A 195 11.99 -9.20 9.05
CA ALA A 195 11.29 -8.90 7.80
C ALA A 195 11.51 -10.01 6.75
N LYS A 196 12.73 -10.56 6.67
CA LYS A 196 13.02 -11.68 5.79
C LYS A 196 12.29 -12.95 6.23
N GLU A 197 12.33 -13.30 7.53
CA GLU A 197 11.59 -14.43 8.07
C GLU A 197 10.09 -14.34 7.76
N ILE A 198 9.50 -13.14 7.88
CA ILE A 198 8.08 -12.90 7.52
C ILE A 198 7.82 -13.26 6.06
N LEU A 199 8.69 -12.84 5.14
CA LEU A 199 8.54 -13.15 3.71
C LEU A 199 8.74 -14.64 3.42
N ASP A 200 9.73 -15.27 4.03
CA ASP A 200 10.08 -16.69 3.85
C ASP A 200 8.95 -17.61 4.35
N GLU A 201 8.24 -17.21 5.40
CA GLU A 201 7.08 -17.93 5.97
C GLU A 201 5.73 -17.54 5.32
N GLY A 202 5.77 -16.87 4.16
CA GLY A 202 4.58 -16.53 3.38
C GLY A 202 3.78 -15.33 3.90
N GLY A 203 4.42 -14.43 4.62
CA GLY A 203 3.86 -13.14 5.05
C GLY A 203 3.89 -12.07 3.95
N LEU A 204 3.53 -10.86 4.33
CA LEU A 204 3.48 -9.68 3.46
C LEU A 204 4.17 -8.48 4.15
#